data_810a280b0a2acda5d8344bf69239aa5c
#
_entry.id   810a280b0a2acda5d8344bf69239aa5c
#
_cell.length_a   1.000
_cell.length_b   1.000
_cell.length_c   1.000
_cell.angle_alpha   90.00
_cell.angle_beta   90.00
_cell.angle_gamma   90.00
#
_symmetry.space_group_name_H-M   'P 1'
#
loop_
_entity.id
_entity.type
_entity.pdbx_description
1 polymer ?
#
loop_
_entity_poly.entity_id
_entity_poly.type
_entity_poly.pdbx_seq_one_letter_code
_entity_poly.pdbx_strand_id
1 'polypeptide(L)'
;SIYATFGSKDGLFSEALAAYAEQGGREMASHLKGYDSIVDGLQDYLRGIAFRCGDESAAPSRACMIVKTLLESSNTNSALADQANSILAAIEESIAGLVEQAKVKGELVQSVDSRRLARLLQAQIMGLRSMGERNLDLQAMQELGDDMAAILDGYRTQH
;
A
#
# COMPACT_ATOMS: atom_id res chain seq x y z
N SER A 1 -15.53 2.77 30.48
CA SER A 1 -14.56 1.96 29.79
C SER A 1 -14.33 2.51 28.36
N ILE A 2 -13.25 2.16 27.76
CA ILE A 2 -12.95 2.56 26.37
C ILE A 2 -14.04 2.07 25.40
N TYR A 3 -14.63 0.91 25.65
CA TYR A 3 -15.70 0.38 24.81
C TYR A 3 -17.01 1.15 24.92
N ALA A 4 -17.25 1.84 26.04
CA ALA A 4 -18.43 2.70 26.20
C ALA A 4 -18.40 3.88 25.23
N THR A 5 -17.21 4.43 24.93
CA THR A 5 -17.03 5.53 23.97
C THR A 5 -17.28 5.06 22.51
N PHE A 6 -16.86 3.84 22.17
CA PHE A 6 -16.94 3.28 20.81
C PHE A 6 -18.11 2.31 20.60
N GLY A 7 -18.93 2.08 21.63
CA GLY A 7 -20.08 1.19 21.61
C GLY A 7 -19.75 -0.29 21.81
N SER A 8 -18.57 -0.75 21.34
CA SER A 8 -18.14 -2.14 21.44
C SER A 8 -16.66 -2.27 21.09
N LYS A 9 -16.10 -3.48 21.31
CA LYS A 9 -14.77 -3.84 20.85
C LYS A 9 -14.65 -3.74 19.33
N ASP A 10 -15.65 -4.22 18.58
CA ASP A 10 -15.69 -4.13 17.12
C ASP A 10 -15.78 -2.68 16.65
N GLY A 11 -16.55 -1.83 17.33
CA GLY A 11 -16.61 -0.40 17.05
C GLY A 11 -15.27 0.28 17.23
N LEU A 12 -14.55 -0.02 18.32
CA LEU A 12 -13.20 0.48 18.55
C LEU A 12 -12.24 0.03 17.44
N PHE A 13 -12.31 -1.24 17.06
CA PHE A 13 -11.45 -1.80 16.01
C PHE A 13 -11.74 -1.16 14.64
N SER A 14 -13.02 -0.94 14.33
CA SER A 14 -13.45 -0.26 13.10
C SER A 14 -12.89 1.15 13.01
N GLU A 15 -12.94 1.93 14.09
CA GLU A 15 -12.38 3.28 14.16
C GLU A 15 -10.86 3.27 14.01
N ALA A 16 -10.17 2.32 14.66
CA ALA A 16 -8.73 2.17 14.56
C ALA A 16 -8.30 1.82 13.12
N LEU A 17 -9.06 0.97 12.44
CA LEU A 17 -8.82 0.59 11.06
C LEU A 17 -8.97 1.78 10.11
N ALA A 18 -10.03 2.58 10.29
CA ALA A 18 -10.25 3.79 9.50
C ALA A 18 -9.12 4.82 9.71
N ALA A 19 -8.71 5.03 10.96
CA ALA A 19 -7.61 5.94 11.29
C ALA A 19 -6.28 5.48 10.69
N TYR A 20 -6.00 4.19 10.72
CA TYR A 20 -4.80 3.60 10.10
C TYR A 20 -4.78 3.84 8.58
N ALA A 21 -5.91 3.60 7.91
CA ALA A 21 -6.04 3.80 6.48
C ALA A 21 -5.83 5.26 6.08
N GLU A 22 -6.42 6.17 6.83
CA GLU A 22 -6.30 7.62 6.61
C GLU A 22 -4.87 8.10 6.78
N GLN A 23 -4.18 7.64 7.82
CA GLN A 23 -2.77 7.97 8.05
C GLN A 23 -1.89 7.46 6.91
N GLY A 24 -2.09 6.22 6.46
CA GLY A 24 -1.35 5.64 5.34
C GLY A 24 -1.53 6.44 4.05
N GLY A 25 -2.74 6.91 3.78
CA GLY A 25 -3.02 7.77 2.63
C GLY A 25 -2.29 9.12 2.70
N ARG A 26 -2.25 9.73 3.87
CA ARG A 26 -1.51 10.99 4.09
C ARG A 26 -0.01 10.81 3.91
N GLU A 27 0.55 9.71 4.44
CA GLU A 27 1.98 9.39 4.30
C GLU A 27 2.37 9.21 2.83
N MET A 28 1.58 8.47 2.07
CA MET A 28 1.82 8.27 0.63
C MET A 28 1.74 9.60 -0.13
N ALA A 29 0.70 10.38 0.10
CA ALA A 29 0.54 11.68 -0.54
C ALA A 29 1.70 12.64 -0.22
N SER A 30 2.14 12.67 1.03
CA SER A 30 3.28 13.48 1.47
C SER A 30 4.58 13.04 0.79
N HIS A 31 4.80 11.72 0.70
CA HIS A 31 5.98 11.16 0.04
C HIS A 31 6.03 11.56 -1.44
N LEU A 32 4.92 11.43 -2.15
CA LEU A 32 4.84 11.72 -3.58
C LEU A 32 5.04 13.20 -3.91
N LYS A 33 4.73 14.12 -2.99
CA LYS A 33 4.96 15.56 -3.17
C LYS A 33 6.45 15.92 -3.36
N GLY A 34 7.36 15.08 -2.89
CA GLY A 34 8.80 15.28 -3.02
C GLY A 34 9.35 14.99 -4.41
N TYR A 35 8.52 14.54 -5.36
CA TYR A 35 8.96 14.09 -6.69
C TYR A 35 8.25 14.86 -7.79
N ASP A 36 9.01 15.28 -8.82
CA ASP A 36 8.45 15.84 -10.05
C ASP A 36 7.81 14.73 -10.91
N SER A 37 8.42 13.54 -10.92
CA SER A 37 7.91 12.35 -11.59
C SER A 37 7.07 11.50 -10.66
N ILE A 38 5.82 11.22 -11.04
CA ILE A 38 4.92 10.32 -10.30
C ILE A 38 5.49 8.91 -10.27
N VAL A 39 6.03 8.44 -11.40
CA VAL A 39 6.60 7.10 -11.50
C VAL A 39 7.82 6.95 -10.59
N ASP A 40 8.72 7.93 -10.60
CA ASP A 40 9.88 7.93 -9.69
C ASP A 40 9.44 7.90 -8.22
N GLY A 41 8.43 8.68 -7.88
CA GLY A 41 7.85 8.70 -6.53
C GLY A 41 7.25 7.35 -6.12
N LEU A 42 6.54 6.70 -7.01
CA LEU A 42 5.97 5.36 -6.76
C LEU A 42 7.06 4.30 -6.60
N GLN A 43 8.09 4.33 -7.44
CA GLN A 43 9.22 3.40 -7.33
C GLN A 43 9.95 3.57 -5.99
N ASP A 44 10.21 4.80 -5.60
CA ASP A 44 10.89 5.08 -4.33
C ASP A 44 10.00 4.75 -3.13
N TYR A 45 8.68 4.90 -3.27
CA TYR A 45 7.73 4.46 -2.25
C TYR A 45 7.81 2.95 -2.01
N LEU A 46 7.90 2.14 -3.08
CA LEU A 46 8.08 0.68 -2.98
C LEU A 46 9.40 0.35 -2.28
N ARG A 47 10.50 1.01 -2.66
CA ARG A 47 11.80 0.81 -2.02
C ARG A 47 11.78 1.20 -0.54
N GLY A 48 11.07 2.27 -0.20
CA GLY A 48 10.89 2.71 1.17
C GLY A 48 10.13 1.71 2.04
N ILE A 49 9.10 1.08 1.50
CA ILE A 49 8.38 0.00 2.19
C ILE A 49 9.32 -1.18 2.43
N ALA A 50 10.06 -1.60 1.41
CA ALA A 50 11.01 -2.71 1.51
C ALA A 50 12.08 -2.45 2.59
N PHE A 51 12.63 -1.23 2.61
CA PHE A 51 13.61 -0.81 3.62
C PHE A 51 13.03 -0.92 5.03
N ARG A 52 11.85 -0.32 5.27
CA ARG A 52 11.22 -0.35 6.60
C ARG A 52 10.86 -1.77 7.05
N CYS A 53 10.47 -2.63 6.12
CA CYS A 53 10.16 -4.03 6.42
C CYS A 53 11.40 -4.88 6.74
N GLY A 54 12.57 -4.48 6.24
CA GLY A 54 13.84 -5.17 6.52
C GLY A 54 14.62 -4.59 7.69
N ASP A 55 14.24 -3.41 8.19
CA ASP A 55 14.91 -2.73 9.28
C ASP A 55 14.44 -3.27 10.64
N GLU A 56 15.32 -3.96 11.35
CA GLU A 56 15.03 -4.55 12.67
C GLU A 56 14.70 -3.50 13.75
N SER A 57 15.13 -2.26 13.55
CA SER A 57 14.81 -1.15 14.47
C SER A 57 13.41 -0.57 14.25
N ALA A 58 12.74 -0.93 13.16
CA ALA A 58 11.40 -0.46 12.85
C ALA A 58 10.34 -1.08 13.75
N ALA A 59 9.16 -0.46 13.80
CA ALA A 59 8.04 -0.93 14.60
C ALA A 59 7.66 -2.39 14.26
N PRO A 60 7.22 -3.17 15.25
CA PRO A 60 7.10 -4.63 15.13
C PRO A 60 6.03 -5.13 14.17
N SER A 61 5.08 -4.30 13.77
CA SER A 61 4.04 -4.73 12.84
C SER A 61 4.37 -4.28 11.40
N ARG A 62 4.83 -5.21 10.61
CA ARG A 62 5.23 -4.99 9.21
C ARG A 62 4.09 -5.23 8.25
N ALA A 63 3.24 -6.22 8.54
CA ALA A 63 2.07 -6.49 7.70
C ALA A 63 1.01 -5.41 7.86
N CYS A 64 0.34 -5.09 6.77
CA CYS A 64 -0.72 -4.10 6.75
C CYS A 64 -1.89 -4.52 7.65
N MET A 65 -2.28 -3.65 8.58
CA MET A 65 -3.40 -3.89 9.49
C MET A 65 -4.70 -4.17 8.72
N ILE A 66 -4.91 -3.53 7.57
CA ILE A 66 -6.11 -3.70 6.76
C ILE A 66 -6.17 -5.12 6.17
N VAL A 67 -5.04 -5.61 5.65
CA VAL A 67 -4.95 -6.97 5.10
C VAL A 67 -5.12 -8.01 6.19
N LYS A 68 -4.48 -7.81 7.34
CA LYS A 68 -4.66 -8.70 8.50
C LYS A 68 -6.13 -8.78 8.90
N THR A 69 -6.80 -7.64 8.98
CA THR A 69 -8.23 -7.59 9.31
C THR A 69 -9.07 -8.34 8.30
N LEU A 70 -8.81 -8.16 7.00
CA LEU A 70 -9.52 -8.89 5.95
C LEU A 70 -9.37 -10.40 6.11
N LEU A 71 -8.14 -10.88 6.29
CA LEU A 71 -7.85 -12.31 6.40
C LEU A 71 -8.46 -12.92 7.66
N GLU A 72 -8.36 -12.23 8.80
CA GLU A 72 -8.88 -12.74 10.08
C GLU A 72 -10.40 -12.67 10.17
N SER A 73 -11.02 -11.69 9.53
CA SER A 73 -12.45 -11.40 9.67
C SER A 73 -13.32 -12.05 8.59
N SER A 74 -12.74 -12.56 7.51
CA SER A 74 -13.48 -13.02 6.34
C SER A 74 -14.53 -14.12 6.66
N ASN A 75 -14.28 -14.94 7.67
CA ASN A 75 -15.19 -16.01 8.10
C ASN A 75 -15.78 -15.80 9.52
N THR A 76 -15.43 -14.70 10.19
CA THR A 76 -15.82 -14.49 11.59
C THR A 76 -16.57 -13.18 11.82
N ASN A 77 -16.31 -12.14 11.05
CA ASN A 77 -16.93 -10.84 11.17
C ASN A 77 -17.05 -10.17 9.81
N SER A 78 -18.18 -10.38 9.14
CA SER A 78 -18.40 -9.88 7.79
C SER A 78 -18.36 -8.36 7.68
N ALA A 79 -18.82 -7.63 8.70
CA ALA A 79 -18.81 -6.17 8.70
C ALA A 79 -17.38 -5.61 8.68
N LEU A 80 -16.46 -6.16 9.49
CA LEU A 80 -15.05 -5.78 9.48
C LEU A 80 -14.35 -6.19 8.18
N ALA A 81 -14.67 -7.39 7.66
CA ALA A 81 -14.14 -7.85 6.38
C ALA A 81 -14.58 -6.93 5.23
N ASP A 82 -15.85 -6.53 5.20
CA ASP A 82 -16.39 -5.61 4.19
C ASP A 82 -15.73 -4.23 4.30
N GLN A 83 -15.54 -3.72 5.52
CA GLN A 83 -14.85 -2.46 5.76
C GLN A 83 -13.40 -2.52 5.24
N ALA A 84 -12.65 -3.56 5.58
CA ALA A 84 -11.29 -3.76 5.13
C ALA A 84 -11.21 -3.83 3.59
N ASN A 85 -12.11 -4.59 2.97
CA ASN A 85 -12.17 -4.70 1.51
C ASN A 85 -12.51 -3.35 0.86
N SER A 86 -13.43 -2.59 1.42
CA SER A 86 -13.78 -1.25 0.91
C SER A 86 -12.60 -0.28 0.98
N ILE A 87 -11.82 -0.34 2.06
CA ILE A 87 -10.61 0.47 2.21
C ILE A 87 -9.57 0.07 1.14
N LEU A 88 -9.35 -1.22 0.93
CA LEU A 88 -8.42 -1.71 -0.09
C LEU A 88 -8.87 -1.29 -1.50
N ALA A 89 -10.16 -1.34 -1.78
CA ALA A 89 -10.72 -0.87 -3.05
C ALA A 89 -10.50 0.64 -3.25
N ALA A 90 -10.65 1.43 -2.20
CA ALA A 90 -10.40 2.87 -2.25
C ALA A 90 -8.91 3.18 -2.48
N ILE A 91 -8.01 2.40 -1.89
CA ILE A 91 -6.56 2.51 -2.13
C ILE A 91 -6.23 2.17 -3.59
N GLU A 92 -6.80 1.10 -4.13
CA GLU A 92 -6.65 0.74 -5.55
C GLU A 92 -7.10 1.89 -6.46
N GLU A 93 -8.24 2.49 -6.17
CA GLU A 93 -8.77 3.63 -6.92
C GLU A 93 -7.83 4.84 -6.87
N SER A 94 -7.27 5.13 -5.70
CA SER A 94 -6.31 6.23 -5.52
C SER A 94 -5.03 5.98 -6.33
N ILE A 95 -4.52 4.77 -6.35
CA ILE A 95 -3.34 4.40 -7.15
C ILE A 95 -3.67 4.52 -8.65
N ALA A 96 -4.87 4.08 -9.06
CA ALA A 96 -5.32 4.22 -10.45
C ALA A 96 -5.35 5.68 -10.89
N GLY A 97 -5.79 6.57 -10.00
CA GLY A 97 -5.74 8.02 -10.24
C GLY A 97 -4.33 8.55 -10.45
N LEU A 98 -3.36 8.08 -9.68
CA LEU A 98 -1.94 8.43 -9.85
C LEU A 98 -1.39 7.91 -11.19
N VAL A 99 -1.75 6.69 -11.59
CA VAL A 99 -1.37 6.13 -12.89
C VAL A 99 -1.95 6.98 -14.04
N GLU A 100 -3.21 7.38 -13.94
CA GLU A 100 -3.81 8.28 -14.93
C GLU A 100 -3.09 9.63 -15.02
N GLN A 101 -2.73 10.22 -13.88
CA GLN A 101 -1.96 11.45 -13.86
C GLN A 101 -0.59 11.28 -14.52
N ALA A 102 0.09 10.16 -14.28
CA ALA A 102 1.37 9.84 -14.92
C ALA A 102 1.23 9.68 -16.44
N LYS A 103 0.12 9.10 -16.91
CA LYS A 103 -0.20 9.02 -18.35
C LYS A 103 -0.41 10.41 -18.94
N VAL A 104 -1.18 11.26 -18.28
CA VAL A 104 -1.43 12.65 -18.72
C VAL A 104 -0.13 13.45 -18.79
N LYS A 105 0.78 13.24 -17.85
CA LYS A 105 2.12 13.87 -17.86
C LYS A 105 3.07 13.28 -18.90
N GLY A 106 2.67 12.22 -19.57
CA GLY A 106 3.52 11.55 -20.56
C GLY A 106 4.61 10.65 -19.99
N GLU A 107 4.54 10.31 -18.71
CA GLU A 107 5.50 9.43 -18.05
C GLU A 107 5.25 7.96 -18.37
N LEU A 108 4.00 7.58 -18.53
CA LEU A 108 3.58 6.21 -18.86
C LEU A 108 2.92 6.18 -20.24
N VAL A 109 3.08 5.06 -20.95
CA VAL A 109 2.46 4.87 -22.26
C VAL A 109 0.93 4.90 -22.16
N GLN A 110 0.27 5.48 -23.17
CA GLN A 110 -1.20 5.69 -23.13
C GLN A 110 -2.00 4.39 -23.13
N SER A 111 -1.42 3.30 -23.63
CA SER A 111 -2.06 1.99 -23.68
C SER A 111 -2.13 1.28 -22.32
N VAL A 112 -1.50 1.81 -21.28
CA VAL A 112 -1.57 1.25 -19.92
C VAL A 112 -3.01 1.33 -19.41
N ASP A 113 -3.52 0.18 -18.96
CA ASP A 113 -4.76 0.11 -18.22
C ASP A 113 -4.48 0.50 -16.77
N SER A 114 -4.94 1.69 -16.37
CA SER A 114 -4.62 2.28 -15.07
C SER A 114 -5.11 1.44 -13.90
N ARG A 115 -6.28 0.82 -14.02
CA ARG A 115 -6.84 -0.02 -12.95
C ARG A 115 -6.07 -1.33 -12.81
N ARG A 116 -5.68 -1.93 -13.92
CA ARG A 116 -4.86 -3.15 -13.87
C ARG A 116 -3.48 -2.90 -13.27
N LEU A 117 -2.84 -1.80 -13.66
CA LEU A 117 -1.54 -1.43 -13.09
C LEU A 117 -1.66 -1.07 -11.60
N ALA A 118 -2.71 -0.35 -11.22
CA ALA A 118 -2.97 -0.03 -9.81
C ALA A 118 -3.12 -1.30 -8.95
N ARG A 119 -3.83 -2.28 -9.47
CA ARG A 119 -4.01 -3.56 -8.77
C ARG A 119 -2.70 -4.31 -8.62
N LEU A 120 -1.85 -4.30 -9.65
CA LEU A 120 -0.51 -4.88 -9.58
C LEU A 120 0.35 -4.17 -8.52
N LEU A 121 0.35 -2.84 -8.52
CA LEU A 121 1.09 -2.05 -7.52
C LEU A 121 0.60 -2.32 -6.10
N GLN A 122 -0.71 -2.40 -5.90
CA GLN A 122 -1.29 -2.74 -4.60
C GLN A 122 -0.84 -4.14 -4.16
N ALA A 123 -0.87 -5.12 -5.06
CA ALA A 123 -0.40 -6.48 -4.77
C ALA A 123 1.08 -6.50 -4.39
N GLN A 124 1.92 -5.70 -5.04
CA GLN A 124 3.34 -5.56 -4.71
C GLN A 124 3.53 -4.97 -3.30
N ILE A 125 2.78 -3.92 -2.95
CA ILE A 125 2.84 -3.30 -1.62
C ILE A 125 2.42 -4.32 -0.55
N MET A 126 1.32 -5.02 -0.77
CA MET A 126 0.83 -6.06 0.14
C MET A 126 1.85 -7.19 0.27
N GLY A 127 2.44 -7.61 -0.84
CA GLY A 127 3.46 -8.65 -0.89
C GLY A 127 4.74 -8.25 -0.14
N LEU A 128 5.24 -7.04 -0.34
CA LEU A 128 6.42 -6.54 0.38
C LEU A 128 6.21 -6.57 1.90
N ARG A 129 5.07 -6.07 2.36
CA ARG A 129 4.75 -6.05 3.79
C ARG A 129 4.63 -7.46 4.36
N SER A 130 4.03 -8.39 3.62
CA SER A 130 3.91 -9.80 4.01
C SER A 130 5.27 -10.50 4.03
N MET A 131 6.13 -10.22 3.05
CA MET A 131 7.50 -10.75 3.02
C MET A 131 8.33 -10.27 4.22
N GLY A 132 8.07 -9.05 4.70
CA GLY A 132 8.70 -8.53 5.90
C GLY A 132 8.44 -9.35 7.17
N GLU A 133 7.31 -10.07 7.23
CA GLU A 133 6.99 -10.97 8.35
C GLU A 133 7.85 -12.23 8.39
N ARG A 134 8.57 -12.54 7.31
CA ARG A 134 9.46 -13.71 7.23
C ARG A 134 10.82 -13.51 7.88
N ASN A 135 11.08 -12.33 8.46
CA ASN A 135 12.38 -11.99 9.03
C ASN A 135 13.55 -12.10 8.04
N LEU A 136 13.29 -11.71 6.78
CA LEU A 136 14.34 -11.57 5.78
C LEU A 136 15.28 -10.44 6.19
N ASP A 137 16.55 -10.57 5.88
CA ASP A 137 17.51 -9.51 6.15
C ASP A 137 17.23 -8.26 5.29
N LEU A 138 17.83 -7.14 5.68
CA LEU A 138 17.62 -5.86 5.01
C LEU A 138 18.03 -5.92 3.53
N GLN A 139 19.15 -6.59 3.23
CA GLN A 139 19.62 -6.70 1.86
C GLN A 139 18.60 -7.42 0.96
N ALA A 140 18.08 -8.57 1.41
CA ALA A 140 17.08 -9.34 0.67
C ALA A 140 15.81 -8.51 0.43
N MET A 141 15.36 -7.75 1.43
CA MET A 141 14.19 -6.88 1.30
C MET A 141 14.45 -5.72 0.33
N GLN A 142 15.62 -5.11 0.37
CA GLN A 142 15.98 -4.03 -0.55
C GLN A 142 16.06 -4.53 -2.00
N GLU A 143 16.66 -5.70 -2.23
CA GLU A 143 16.70 -6.32 -3.56
C GLU A 143 15.29 -6.59 -4.09
N LEU A 144 14.39 -7.12 -3.25
CA LEU A 144 13.01 -7.35 -3.64
C LEU A 144 12.29 -6.02 -3.97
N GLY A 145 12.50 -4.99 -3.17
CA GLY A 145 11.94 -3.65 -3.43
C GLY A 145 12.44 -3.06 -4.76
N ASP A 146 13.71 -3.21 -5.06
CA ASP A 146 14.31 -2.75 -6.32
C ASP A 146 13.72 -3.52 -7.52
N ASP A 147 13.59 -4.84 -7.41
CA ASP A 147 13.02 -5.67 -8.48
C ASP A 147 11.56 -5.31 -8.74
N MET A 148 10.77 -5.10 -7.69
CA MET A 148 9.38 -4.68 -7.85
C MET A 148 9.26 -3.27 -8.44
N ALA A 149 10.10 -2.33 -8.01
CA ALA A 149 10.12 -0.98 -8.55
C ALA A 149 10.49 -0.99 -10.03
N ALA A 150 11.43 -1.82 -10.44
CA ALA A 150 11.89 -1.94 -11.83
C ALA A 150 10.78 -2.39 -12.79
N ILE A 151 9.73 -3.07 -12.31
CA ILE A 151 8.60 -3.47 -13.15
C ILE A 151 7.92 -2.24 -13.78
N LEU A 152 7.84 -1.13 -13.05
CA LEU A 152 7.25 0.10 -13.57
C LEU A 152 8.01 0.67 -14.78
N ASP A 153 9.30 0.42 -14.91
CA ASP A 153 10.08 0.91 -16.03
C ASP A 153 9.58 0.34 -17.37
N GLY A 154 9.01 -0.85 -17.37
CA GLY A 154 8.40 -1.48 -18.54
C GLY A 154 7.17 -0.74 -19.08
N TYR A 155 6.56 0.12 -18.27
CA TYR A 155 5.38 0.90 -18.66
C TYR A 155 5.72 2.36 -18.99
N ARG A 156 6.98 2.79 -18.79
CA ARG A 156 7.40 4.15 -19.10
C ARG A 156 7.35 4.43 -20.60
N THR A 157 7.02 5.67 -20.94
CA THR A 157 7.17 6.19 -22.29
C THR A 157 8.64 6.15 -22.69
N GLN A 158 8.94 5.61 -23.87
CA GLN A 158 10.30 5.62 -24.42
C GLN A 158 10.51 6.91 -25.20
N HIS A 159 11.64 7.53 -24.97
CA HIS A 159 12.07 8.75 -25.68
C HIS A 159 13.21 8.45 -26.63
#